data_53a41cf80632204c778088b2a223b62a
#
_entry.id   53a41cf80632204c778088b2a223b62a
#
_cell.length_a   1.000
_cell.length_b   1.000
_cell.length_c   1.000
_cell.angle_alpha   90.00
_cell.angle_beta   90.00
_cell.angle_gamma   90.00
#
_symmetry.space_group_name_H-M   'P 1'
#
loop_
_entity.id
_entity.type
_entity.pdbx_description
1 polymer ?
#
loop_
_entity_poly.entity_id
_entity_poly.type
_entity_poly.pdbx_seq_one_letter_code
_entity_poly.pdbx_strand_id
1 'polypeptide(L)'
;GLPNEGIEEFENSLVESAKMQPESLTVHTLSFKRASEMTRNKDKYKVADRDTVAEMMRMAQVWTKENDYVPYYLYRQKNILGNLENVGYSKMGEESIYNIVIMEEVQTILGIGCGASSKFVNPETGKIWQFHNPKDPAAYIMTFAESIDKKIEHLDELYNKQLVKK
;
A
#
# COMPACT_ATOMS: atom_id res chain seq x y z
N GLY A 1 -10.28 -0.78 12.87
CA GLY A 1 -10.23 -2.00 13.68
C GLY A 1 -8.96 -2.11 14.51
N LEU A 2 -8.32 -0.99 14.88
CA LEU A 2 -7.17 -0.95 15.79
C LEU A 2 -7.59 -1.40 17.21
N PRO A 3 -6.64 -1.87 18.04
CA PRO A 3 -6.94 -2.21 19.43
C PRO A 3 -7.53 -1.03 20.19
N ASN A 4 -8.60 -1.29 20.94
CA ASN A 4 -9.36 -0.31 21.72
C ASN A 4 -10.00 0.82 20.89
N GLU A 5 -10.17 0.61 19.60
CA GLU A 5 -10.87 1.51 18.70
C GLU A 5 -12.25 0.93 18.37
N GLY A 6 -13.30 1.69 18.69
CA GLY A 6 -14.69 1.39 18.37
C GLY A 6 -15.24 2.33 17.30
N ILE A 7 -16.57 2.33 17.17
CA ILE A 7 -17.29 3.18 16.20
C ILE A 7 -17.08 4.67 16.52
N GLU A 8 -17.12 5.06 17.79
CA GLU A 8 -16.97 6.46 18.22
C GLU A 8 -15.60 7.02 17.89
N GLU A 9 -14.53 6.26 18.14
CA GLU A 9 -13.15 6.69 17.81
C GLU A 9 -12.96 6.81 16.30
N PHE A 10 -13.57 5.89 15.55
CA PHE A 10 -13.51 5.95 14.10
C PHE A 10 -14.30 7.13 13.52
N GLU A 11 -15.48 7.41 14.03
CA GLU A 11 -16.28 8.59 13.68
C GLU A 11 -15.50 9.89 13.97
N ASN A 12 -14.87 9.99 15.13
CA ASN A 12 -14.00 11.12 15.45
C ASN A 12 -12.82 11.25 14.46
N SER A 13 -12.23 10.13 14.04
CA SER A 13 -11.17 10.13 13.04
C SER A 13 -11.65 10.70 11.69
N LEU A 14 -12.87 10.39 11.27
CA LEU A 14 -13.47 10.97 10.05
C LEU A 14 -13.72 12.47 10.20
N VAL A 15 -14.23 12.91 11.36
CA VAL A 15 -14.45 14.33 11.67
C VAL A 15 -13.14 15.12 11.64
N GLU A 16 -12.08 14.59 12.27
CA GLU A 16 -10.75 15.25 12.26
C GLU A 16 -10.14 15.25 10.84
N SER A 17 -10.35 14.19 10.05
CA SER A 17 -9.91 14.16 8.66
C SER A 17 -10.62 15.22 7.82
N ALA A 18 -11.90 15.48 8.06
CA ALA A 18 -12.65 16.54 7.39
C ALA A 18 -12.04 17.93 7.61
N LYS A 19 -11.54 18.21 8.83
CA LYS A 19 -10.89 19.49 9.14
C LYS A 19 -9.58 19.70 8.37
N MET A 20 -8.86 18.62 8.08
CA MET A 20 -7.61 18.68 7.32
C MET A 20 -7.82 18.86 5.82
N GLN A 21 -9.00 18.50 5.29
CA GLN A 21 -9.37 18.57 3.88
C GLN A 21 -8.33 17.98 2.93
N PRO A 22 -7.84 16.73 3.16
CA PRO A 22 -6.83 16.14 2.30
C PRO A 22 -7.37 15.96 0.86
N GLU A 23 -6.50 16.03 -0.14
CA GLU A 23 -6.83 15.76 -1.54
C GLU A 23 -7.16 14.30 -1.78
N SER A 24 -6.47 13.41 -1.06
CA SER A 24 -6.70 11.97 -1.10
C SER A 24 -6.49 11.33 0.27
N LEU A 25 -7.16 10.21 0.49
CA LEU A 25 -7.02 9.41 1.70
C LEU A 25 -7.17 7.92 1.38
N THR A 26 -6.63 7.08 2.25
CA THR A 26 -6.81 5.64 2.15
C THR A 26 -7.36 5.10 3.46
N VAL A 27 -8.46 4.36 3.37
CA VAL A 27 -9.03 3.64 4.51
C VAL A 27 -8.47 2.22 4.53
N HIS A 28 -7.68 1.92 5.56
CA HIS A 28 -7.06 0.62 5.76
C HIS A 28 -7.77 -0.17 6.84
N THR A 29 -8.13 -1.41 6.52
CA THR A 29 -8.55 -2.39 7.53
C THR A 29 -7.31 -3.05 8.13
N LEU A 30 -7.34 -3.30 9.45
CA LEU A 30 -6.23 -3.94 10.17
C LEU A 30 -5.85 -5.28 9.53
N SER A 31 -4.57 -5.48 9.27
CA SER A 31 -4.00 -6.72 8.76
C SER A 31 -2.94 -7.27 9.70
N PHE A 32 -3.11 -8.51 10.14
CA PHE A 32 -2.17 -9.19 11.03
C PHE A 32 -0.92 -9.65 10.28
N LYS A 33 0.21 -9.01 10.55
CA LYS A 33 1.51 -9.39 9.99
C LYS A 33 2.19 -10.41 10.91
N ARG A 34 2.74 -11.51 10.35
CA ARG A 34 3.36 -12.60 11.12
C ARG A 34 4.39 -12.14 12.15
N ALA A 35 5.19 -11.14 11.80
CA ALA A 35 6.27 -10.63 12.66
C ALA A 35 5.83 -9.52 13.61
N SER A 36 4.57 -9.07 13.58
CA SER A 36 4.10 -8.00 14.46
C SER A 36 3.95 -8.51 15.91
N GLU A 37 4.18 -7.62 16.86
CA GLU A 37 3.94 -7.91 18.28
C GLU A 37 2.48 -8.29 18.52
N MET A 38 1.54 -7.57 17.88
CA MET A 38 0.11 -7.84 17.97
C MET A 38 -0.26 -9.27 17.54
N THR A 39 0.42 -9.82 16.52
CA THR A 39 0.20 -11.21 16.09
C THR A 39 0.79 -12.21 17.07
N ARG A 40 1.94 -11.90 17.68
CA ARG A 40 2.61 -12.77 18.66
C ARG A 40 1.92 -12.79 20.03
N ASN A 41 1.28 -11.68 20.41
CA ASN A 41 0.64 -11.46 21.70
C ASN A 41 -0.86 -11.13 21.55
N LYS A 42 -1.58 -11.89 20.72
CA LYS A 42 -3.01 -11.63 20.39
C LYS A 42 -3.90 -11.44 21.60
N ASP A 43 -3.65 -12.19 22.65
CA ASP A 43 -4.45 -12.15 23.89
C ASP A 43 -4.35 -10.82 24.64
N LYS A 44 -3.31 -10.01 24.35
CA LYS A 44 -3.12 -8.68 24.95
C LYS A 44 -3.87 -7.57 24.21
N TYR A 45 -4.29 -7.83 22.97
CA TYR A 45 -4.88 -6.82 22.10
C TYR A 45 -6.33 -7.16 21.79
N LYS A 46 -7.24 -6.39 22.35
CA LYS A 46 -8.66 -6.48 21.98
C LYS A 46 -8.89 -5.67 20.72
N VAL A 47 -8.91 -6.34 19.58
CA VAL A 47 -9.26 -5.73 18.29
C VAL A 47 -10.77 -5.74 18.08
N ALA A 48 -11.28 -4.87 17.23
CA ALA A 48 -12.68 -4.86 16.84
C ALA A 48 -13.07 -6.19 16.17
N ASP A 49 -14.30 -6.63 16.38
CA ASP A 49 -14.86 -7.79 15.68
C ASP A 49 -15.16 -7.45 14.21
N ARG A 50 -15.53 -8.48 13.46
CA ARG A 50 -15.81 -8.36 12.02
C ARG A 50 -16.94 -7.38 11.72
N ASP A 51 -18.00 -7.42 12.52
CA ASP A 51 -19.23 -6.64 12.26
C ASP A 51 -18.96 -5.16 12.57
N THR A 52 -18.25 -4.87 13.64
CA THR A 52 -17.78 -3.52 13.99
C THR A 52 -16.91 -2.94 12.88
N VAL A 53 -15.95 -3.72 12.34
CA VAL A 53 -15.08 -3.24 11.25
C VAL A 53 -15.85 -3.06 9.95
N ALA A 54 -16.83 -3.92 9.66
CA ALA A 54 -17.70 -3.75 8.50
C ALA A 54 -18.53 -2.46 8.61
N GLU A 55 -19.01 -2.13 9.79
CA GLU A 55 -19.72 -0.86 10.04
C GLU A 55 -18.79 0.35 9.88
N MET A 56 -17.57 0.31 10.43
CA MET A 56 -16.56 1.38 10.20
C MET A 56 -16.31 1.60 8.71
N MET A 57 -16.19 0.53 7.93
CA MET A 57 -16.00 0.63 6.46
C MET A 57 -17.22 1.24 5.77
N ARG A 58 -18.43 0.90 6.22
CA ARG A 58 -19.67 1.51 5.71
C ARG A 58 -19.72 3.01 6.03
N MET A 59 -19.36 3.40 7.26
CA MET A 59 -19.27 4.80 7.66
C MET A 59 -18.26 5.56 6.79
N ALA A 60 -17.09 4.98 6.54
CA ALA A 60 -16.09 5.60 5.65
C ALA A 60 -16.63 5.81 4.23
N GLN A 61 -17.35 4.83 3.68
CA GLN A 61 -17.97 4.94 2.35
C GLN A 61 -19.02 6.06 2.28
N VAL A 62 -19.85 6.19 3.32
CA VAL A 62 -20.86 7.27 3.39
C VAL A 62 -20.15 8.61 3.50
N TRP A 63 -19.23 8.72 4.45
CA TRP A 63 -18.49 9.96 4.71
C TRP A 63 -17.69 10.43 3.47
N THR A 64 -16.98 9.53 2.78
CA THR A 64 -16.22 9.89 1.57
C THR A 64 -17.13 10.41 0.47
N LYS A 65 -18.29 9.78 0.27
CA LYS A 65 -19.29 10.23 -0.70
C LYS A 65 -19.86 11.61 -0.36
N GLU A 66 -20.13 11.88 0.92
CA GLU A 66 -20.67 13.18 1.40
C GLU A 66 -19.65 14.30 1.34
N ASN A 67 -18.36 13.98 1.28
CA ASN A 67 -17.25 14.94 1.20
C ASN A 67 -16.58 14.99 -0.19
N ASP A 68 -17.29 14.55 -1.25
CA ASP A 68 -16.86 14.61 -2.65
C ASP A 68 -15.59 13.80 -2.98
N TYR A 69 -15.34 12.73 -2.22
CA TYR A 69 -14.29 11.77 -2.56
C TYR A 69 -14.85 10.61 -3.38
N VAL A 70 -14.09 10.21 -4.39
CA VAL A 70 -14.38 9.04 -5.23
C VAL A 70 -13.34 7.94 -5.01
N PRO A 71 -13.73 6.66 -4.97
CA PRO A 71 -12.76 5.57 -4.92
C PRO A 71 -12.00 5.51 -6.24
N TYR A 72 -10.65 5.37 -6.18
CA TYR A 72 -9.82 5.30 -7.38
C TYR A 72 -8.88 4.09 -7.40
N TYR A 73 -8.64 3.41 -6.26
CA TYR A 73 -7.97 2.10 -6.24
C TYR A 73 -8.45 1.23 -5.08
N LEU A 74 -8.28 -0.08 -5.26
CA LEU A 74 -8.55 -1.11 -4.27
C LEU A 74 -7.29 -1.92 -4.00
N TYR A 75 -7.03 -2.21 -2.74
CA TYR A 75 -5.90 -3.03 -2.35
C TYR A 75 -6.28 -4.02 -1.24
N ARG A 76 -6.08 -5.31 -1.52
CA ARG A 76 -6.34 -6.38 -0.56
C ARG A 76 -5.05 -6.95 0.01
N GLN A 77 -4.91 -6.91 1.32
CA GLN A 77 -3.80 -7.56 2.03
C GLN A 77 -4.18 -8.98 2.47
N LYS A 78 -3.16 -9.86 2.58
CA LYS A 78 -3.34 -11.16 3.22
C LYS A 78 -3.63 -10.97 4.71
N ASN A 79 -4.51 -11.82 5.27
CA ASN A 79 -4.91 -11.80 6.69
C ASN A 79 -5.53 -10.46 7.15
N ILE A 80 -6.25 -9.80 6.29
CA ILE A 80 -7.02 -8.62 6.62
C ILE A 80 -8.24 -9.01 7.47
N LEU A 81 -8.57 -8.20 8.47
CA LEU A 81 -9.70 -8.43 9.35
C LEU A 81 -11.01 -8.39 8.55
N GLY A 82 -11.91 -9.34 8.81
CA GLY A 82 -13.20 -9.41 8.13
C GLY A 82 -13.15 -9.73 6.63
N ASN A 83 -11.96 -10.03 6.07
CA ASN A 83 -11.75 -10.24 4.63
C ASN A 83 -12.18 -9.03 3.77
N LEU A 84 -12.07 -7.83 4.34
CA LEU A 84 -12.41 -6.55 3.72
C LEU A 84 -11.28 -6.03 2.83
N GLU A 85 -11.50 -4.94 2.14
CA GLU A 85 -10.55 -4.32 1.24
C GLU A 85 -10.11 -2.95 1.75
N ASN A 86 -8.88 -2.57 1.42
CA ASN A 86 -8.42 -1.20 1.60
C ASN A 86 -8.82 -0.40 0.37
N VAL A 87 -9.39 0.76 0.57
CA VAL A 87 -9.87 1.61 -0.51
C VAL A 87 -9.15 2.95 -0.48
N GLY A 88 -8.57 3.34 -1.61
CA GLY A 88 -8.06 4.69 -1.82
C GLY A 88 -9.14 5.57 -2.41
N TYR A 89 -9.34 6.73 -1.80
CA TYR A 89 -10.28 7.75 -2.22
C TYR A 89 -9.55 9.05 -2.53
N SER A 90 -10.02 9.81 -3.51
CA SER A 90 -9.50 11.14 -3.84
C SER A 90 -10.61 12.08 -4.26
N LYS A 91 -10.35 13.39 -4.18
CA LYS A 91 -11.12 14.37 -4.93
C LYS A 91 -10.84 14.20 -6.41
N MET A 92 -11.80 14.58 -7.24
CA MET A 92 -11.69 14.48 -8.69
C MET A 92 -10.48 15.25 -9.21
N GLY A 93 -9.58 14.58 -9.93
CA GLY A 93 -8.35 15.18 -10.48
C GLY A 93 -7.16 15.22 -9.52
N GLU A 94 -7.33 14.74 -8.28
CA GLU A 94 -6.28 14.70 -7.24
C GLU A 94 -5.81 13.26 -6.95
N GLU A 95 -6.05 12.32 -7.88
CA GLU A 95 -5.63 10.93 -7.75
C GLU A 95 -4.11 10.82 -7.76
N SER A 96 -3.54 10.09 -6.80
CA SER A 96 -2.11 9.81 -6.78
C SER A 96 -1.71 8.90 -7.94
N ILE A 97 -0.99 9.44 -8.91
CA ILE A 97 -0.45 8.68 -10.05
C ILE A 97 0.40 7.50 -9.57
N TYR A 98 1.18 7.68 -8.51
CA TYR A 98 1.97 6.59 -7.92
C TYR A 98 1.10 5.43 -7.46
N ASN A 99 -0.01 5.69 -6.79
CA ASN A 99 -0.92 4.64 -6.32
C ASN A 99 -1.54 3.89 -7.50
N ILE A 100 -1.96 4.60 -8.53
CA ILE A 100 -2.50 3.98 -9.76
C ILE A 100 -1.46 3.09 -10.40
N VAL A 101 -0.27 3.61 -10.67
CA VAL A 101 0.81 2.91 -11.36
C VAL A 101 1.25 1.65 -10.61
N ILE A 102 1.34 1.70 -9.27
CA ILE A 102 1.77 0.54 -8.46
C ILE A 102 0.68 -0.55 -8.39
N MET A 103 -0.59 -0.16 -8.41
CA MET A 103 -1.71 -1.11 -8.37
C MET A 103 -1.95 -1.77 -9.73
N GLU A 104 -1.90 -0.99 -10.81
CA GLU A 104 -2.05 -1.48 -12.19
C GLU A 104 -0.81 -2.21 -12.73
N GLU A 105 0.33 -2.12 -12.01
CA GLU A 105 1.59 -2.77 -12.39
C GLU A 105 2.07 -2.44 -13.81
N VAL A 106 1.82 -1.20 -14.26
CA VAL A 106 2.09 -0.76 -15.64
C VAL A 106 3.44 -0.08 -15.82
N GLN A 107 4.14 0.22 -14.74
CA GLN A 107 5.41 0.94 -14.79
C GLN A 107 6.46 0.31 -13.86
N THR A 108 7.74 0.37 -14.30
CA THR A 108 8.88 0.03 -13.44
C THR A 108 8.97 1.00 -12.27
N ILE A 109 9.11 0.46 -11.06
CA ILE A 109 9.27 1.21 -9.81
C ILE A 109 10.56 0.77 -9.16
N LEU A 110 11.46 1.71 -8.88
CA LEU A 110 12.70 1.45 -8.17
C LEU A 110 12.53 1.70 -6.68
N GLY A 111 12.65 0.63 -5.91
CA GLY A 111 12.65 0.70 -4.45
C GLY A 111 14.04 1.08 -3.92
N ILE A 112 14.11 2.14 -3.11
CA ILE A 112 15.32 2.65 -2.48
C ILE A 112 15.20 2.47 -0.96
N GLY A 113 16.27 2.05 -0.32
CA GLY A 113 16.34 1.88 1.13
C GLY A 113 16.22 0.42 1.58
N CYS A 114 16.47 0.22 2.87
CA CYS A 114 16.39 -1.08 3.55
C CYS A 114 14.97 -1.66 3.44
N GLY A 115 14.87 -2.92 3.03
CA GLY A 115 13.60 -3.63 2.89
C GLY A 115 12.70 -3.19 1.74
N ALA A 116 13.12 -2.19 0.94
CA ALA A 116 12.36 -1.74 -0.21
C ALA A 116 12.33 -2.80 -1.33
N SER A 117 11.27 -2.78 -2.13
CA SER A 117 11.09 -3.67 -3.28
C SER A 117 11.03 -2.87 -4.57
N SER A 118 11.83 -3.29 -5.57
CA SER A 118 11.71 -2.79 -6.93
C SER A 118 10.84 -3.72 -7.75
N LYS A 119 10.00 -3.18 -8.63
CA LYS A 119 9.27 -3.90 -9.66
C LYS A 119 9.78 -3.46 -11.03
N PHE A 120 10.22 -4.38 -11.83
CA PHE A 120 10.64 -4.16 -13.21
C PHE A 120 9.56 -4.70 -14.13
N VAL A 121 8.91 -3.82 -14.88
CA VAL A 121 7.83 -4.19 -15.79
C VAL A 121 8.34 -4.15 -17.22
N ASN A 122 8.26 -5.27 -17.92
CA ASN A 122 8.58 -5.31 -19.34
C ASN A 122 7.42 -4.66 -20.13
N PRO A 123 7.65 -3.55 -20.82
CA PRO A 123 6.58 -2.81 -21.49
C PRO A 123 5.99 -3.52 -22.71
N GLU A 124 6.72 -4.48 -23.31
CA GLU A 124 6.23 -5.25 -24.47
C GLU A 124 5.37 -6.46 -24.05
N THR A 125 5.75 -7.12 -22.95
CA THR A 125 5.15 -8.40 -22.55
C THR A 125 4.30 -8.32 -21.30
N GLY A 126 4.37 -7.21 -20.53
CA GLY A 126 3.75 -7.06 -19.23
C GLY A 126 4.36 -7.97 -18.14
N LYS A 127 5.44 -8.71 -18.43
CA LYS A 127 6.10 -9.54 -17.42
C LYS A 127 6.73 -8.67 -16.33
N ILE A 128 6.54 -9.10 -15.09
CA ILE A 128 7.05 -8.40 -13.90
C ILE A 128 8.13 -9.23 -13.26
N TRP A 129 9.25 -8.58 -12.97
CA TRP A 129 10.31 -9.11 -12.13
C TRP A 129 10.48 -8.23 -10.90
N GLN A 130 10.76 -8.83 -9.73
CA GLN A 130 10.90 -8.12 -8.48
C GLN A 130 12.29 -8.31 -7.89
N PHE A 131 12.86 -7.23 -7.37
CA PHE A 131 14.10 -7.23 -6.59
C PHE A 131 13.84 -6.65 -5.20
N HIS A 132 14.23 -7.38 -4.17
CA HIS A 132 14.05 -6.95 -2.78
C HIS A 132 15.39 -6.60 -2.16
N ASN A 133 15.51 -5.38 -1.63
CA ASN A 133 16.64 -5.01 -0.78
C ASN A 133 16.59 -5.81 0.54
N PRO A 134 17.74 -6.11 1.16
CA PRO A 134 17.78 -6.72 2.48
C PRO A 134 16.94 -5.94 3.49
N LYS A 135 16.23 -6.67 4.36
CA LYS A 135 15.39 -6.09 5.42
C LYS A 135 16.18 -5.69 6.65
N ASP A 136 17.33 -6.31 6.85
CA ASP A 136 18.26 -5.96 7.91
C ASP A 136 19.12 -4.76 7.49
N PRO A 137 19.19 -3.68 8.30
CA PRO A 137 19.94 -2.48 7.95
C PRO A 137 21.44 -2.73 7.72
N ALA A 138 22.07 -3.58 8.53
CA ALA A 138 23.49 -3.87 8.38
C ALA A 138 23.76 -4.64 7.09
N ALA A 139 22.95 -5.65 6.78
CA ALA A 139 23.04 -6.39 5.53
C ALA A 139 22.78 -5.48 4.32
N TYR A 140 21.83 -4.54 4.41
CA TYR A 140 21.58 -3.56 3.34
C TYR A 140 22.80 -2.68 3.07
N ILE A 141 23.44 -2.14 4.11
CA ILE A 141 24.65 -1.31 3.98
C ILE A 141 25.80 -2.10 3.35
N MET A 142 25.99 -3.35 3.77
CA MET A 142 27.06 -4.21 3.23
C MET A 142 26.88 -4.57 1.75
N THR A 143 25.63 -4.72 1.28
CA THR A 143 25.30 -5.16 -0.09
C THR A 143 24.77 -4.03 -0.98
N PHE A 144 24.85 -2.81 -0.51
CA PHE A 144 24.26 -1.63 -1.17
C PHE A 144 24.76 -1.46 -2.63
N ALA A 145 26.08 -1.48 -2.85
CA ALA A 145 26.65 -1.31 -4.19
C ALA A 145 26.20 -2.44 -5.14
N GLU A 146 26.32 -3.69 -4.72
CA GLU A 146 25.87 -4.86 -5.50
C GLU A 146 24.37 -4.79 -5.82
N SER A 147 23.56 -4.29 -4.88
CA SER A 147 22.11 -4.13 -5.08
C SER A 147 21.80 -3.06 -6.13
N ILE A 148 22.61 -2.01 -6.21
CA ILE A 148 22.48 -0.98 -7.26
C ILE A 148 22.88 -1.56 -8.62
N ASP A 149 24.03 -2.22 -8.71
CA ASP A 149 24.54 -2.80 -9.97
C ASP A 149 23.52 -3.76 -10.57
N LYS A 150 22.95 -4.67 -9.79
CA LYS A 150 21.89 -5.58 -10.22
C LYS A 150 20.65 -4.85 -10.76
N LYS A 151 20.25 -3.75 -10.14
CA LYS A 151 19.10 -2.96 -10.63
C LYS A 151 19.43 -2.27 -11.94
N ILE A 152 20.64 -1.74 -12.10
CA ILE A 152 21.12 -1.13 -13.35
C ILE A 152 21.14 -2.18 -14.46
N GLU A 153 21.69 -3.36 -14.23
CA GLU A 153 21.69 -4.47 -15.19
C GLU A 153 20.29 -4.80 -15.69
N HIS A 154 19.30 -4.90 -14.76
CA HIS A 154 17.93 -5.16 -15.15
C HIS A 154 17.26 -4.03 -15.93
N LEU A 155 17.57 -2.77 -15.59
CA LEU A 155 17.11 -1.63 -16.39
C LEU A 155 17.69 -1.67 -17.80
N ASP A 156 18.98 -1.95 -17.92
CA ASP A 156 19.65 -2.08 -19.20
C ASP A 156 19.09 -3.21 -20.05
N GLU A 157 18.79 -4.35 -19.43
CA GLU A 157 18.11 -5.47 -20.13
C GLU A 157 16.70 -5.09 -20.63
N LEU A 158 15.95 -4.31 -19.87
CA LEU A 158 14.59 -3.92 -20.24
C LEU A 158 14.55 -2.84 -21.31
N TYR A 159 15.44 -1.85 -21.23
CA TYR A 159 15.34 -0.64 -22.04
C TYR A 159 16.36 -0.57 -23.17
N ASN A 160 17.58 -1.09 -22.99
CA ASN A 160 18.62 -1.04 -24.05
C ASN A 160 18.38 -2.06 -25.17
N LYS A 161 17.76 -3.23 -24.86
CA LYS A 161 17.33 -4.17 -25.91
C LYS A 161 16.24 -3.61 -26.84
N GLN A 162 15.55 -2.56 -26.41
CA GLN A 162 14.54 -1.86 -27.24
C GLN A 162 15.16 -0.85 -28.22
N LEU A 163 16.29 -0.23 -27.83
CA LEU A 163 16.99 0.74 -28.69
C LEU A 163 17.71 0.08 -29.89
N VAL A 164 18.03 -1.20 -29.80
CA VAL A 164 18.71 -1.97 -30.87
C VAL A 164 17.72 -2.54 -31.91
N LYS A 165 16.42 -2.52 -31.61
CA LYS A 165 15.36 -3.04 -32.54
C LYS A 165 14.68 -1.97 -33.38
N LYS A 166 15.11 -0.70 -33.32
CA LYS A 166 14.71 0.38 -34.21
C LYS A 166 15.79 0.63 -35.26
#